data_a8c48d8b44175e498bb214838a0a61aa
#
_entry.id   a8c48d8b44175e498bb214838a0a61aa
#
_cell.length_a   1.000
_cell.length_b   1.000
_cell.length_c   1.000
_cell.angle_alpha   90.00
_cell.angle_beta   90.00
_cell.angle_gamma   90.00
#
_symmetry.space_group_name_H-M   'P 1'
#
loop_
_entity.id
_entity.type
_entity.pdbx_description
1 polymer ?
#
loop_
_entity_poly.entity_id
_entity_poly.type
_entity_poly.pdbx_seq_one_letter_code
_entity_poly.pdbx_strand_id
1 'polypeptide(L)'
;METGQTQSNSGQIRTISTKTRIHYGLASLGMAVVSGIYAVMLTIYYQDYLGLSASWISLAMGVYAVWNALNDPIFGQITDRTRSKLGRRIPYLRFTAPFFALTFALVWFAPENAPDAAQFAWMLVTMLLYDTTYTILGLVHGTLLPELSESDQERGKLSIVSSLFGLLGTLIGFLVPDFFRPKAGSVNVSLFSLQMSMIAVGLIAAFLIILASYNIKERREFSQVDEPLGWWQAIKSTLTNKSFIIFVTANFMCTFMFSICMGAVYYVADYVMQGGVIMLLAALFIPLTIGVPLVDFILKKVEPVVAFQAYLLVCGVSLIVLTFLPAYLIPVSIAVFGFGYSGVQVINYLLLGQVIDEDEVNTGVRREGSYYGANALITKPAQSLAVAITASALAASHFVTRDSNAGMIFLDQPESALFAIRAVMGLIPGVTLLVSALILLAYPLRGKRLKEVKDEILRMHQEKHQKLEAMEEQVNS
;
A
#
# COMPACT_ATOMS: atom_id res chain seq x y z
N MET A 1 6.09 25.14 54.49
CA MET A 1 5.31 23.89 54.65
C MET A 1 4.14 23.97 53.71
N GLU A 2 4.29 23.49 52.49
CA GLU A 2 3.21 23.22 51.54
C GLU A 2 3.52 21.88 50.91
N THR A 3 2.84 20.88 51.39
CA THR A 3 2.86 19.52 50.88
C THR A 3 1.98 19.47 49.63
N GLY A 4 2.57 19.64 48.46
CA GLY A 4 1.94 19.41 47.19
C GLY A 4 1.69 17.90 46.99
N GLN A 5 0.47 17.47 47.19
CA GLN A 5 -0.01 16.16 46.83
C GLN A 5 0.04 16.02 45.31
N THR A 6 0.95 15.20 44.84
CA THR A 6 0.94 14.64 43.49
C THR A 6 -0.20 13.60 43.39
N GLN A 7 -1.40 14.07 43.03
CA GLN A 7 -2.47 13.17 42.64
C GLN A 7 -2.02 12.43 41.38
N SER A 8 -1.79 11.12 41.48
CA SER A 8 -1.64 10.21 40.38
C SER A 8 -3.00 10.14 39.65
N ASN A 9 -3.08 10.74 38.49
CA ASN A 9 -4.22 10.65 37.58
C ASN A 9 -4.21 9.27 36.87
N SER A 10 -4.43 8.20 37.61
CA SER A 10 -4.69 6.86 37.10
C SER A 10 -6.17 6.79 36.70
N GLY A 11 -6.46 6.88 35.40
CA GLY A 11 -7.81 6.63 34.88
C GLY A 11 -8.33 7.53 33.76
N GLN A 12 -7.60 8.56 33.33
CA GLN A 12 -8.03 9.35 32.17
C GLN A 12 -7.44 8.78 30.88
N ILE A 13 -8.31 8.19 30.04
CA ILE A 13 -7.98 7.83 28.65
C ILE A 13 -7.40 9.06 27.98
N ARG A 14 -6.11 9.02 27.64
CA ARG A 14 -5.40 10.11 27.00
C ARG A 14 -5.94 10.34 25.60
N THR A 15 -6.61 11.48 25.38
CA THR A 15 -7.06 11.91 24.05
C THR A 15 -5.87 12.39 23.23
N ILE A 16 -5.74 11.92 21.98
CA ILE A 16 -4.72 12.40 21.05
C ILE A 16 -5.09 13.81 20.58
N SER A 17 -4.18 14.75 20.71
CA SER A 17 -4.43 16.12 20.25
C SER A 17 -4.66 16.18 18.74
N THR A 18 -5.50 17.10 18.28
CA THR A 18 -5.72 17.33 16.83
C THR A 18 -4.41 17.65 16.11
N LYS A 19 -3.50 18.39 16.77
CA LYS A 19 -2.17 18.68 16.25
C LYS A 19 -1.38 17.39 15.96
N THR A 20 -1.34 16.46 16.90
CA THR A 20 -0.65 15.17 16.72
C THR A 20 -1.27 14.35 15.60
N ARG A 21 -2.62 14.32 15.48
CA ARG A 21 -3.32 13.62 14.39
C ARG A 21 -2.96 14.19 13.03
N ILE A 22 -2.95 15.52 12.88
CA ILE A 22 -2.56 16.18 11.64
C ILE A 22 -1.11 15.85 11.27
N HIS A 23 -0.17 15.93 12.21
CA HIS A 23 1.24 15.62 11.95
C HIS A 23 1.44 14.14 11.58
N TYR A 24 0.72 13.24 12.22
CA TYR A 24 0.72 11.83 11.84
C TYR A 24 0.21 11.65 10.40
N GLY A 25 -0.87 12.34 10.02
CA GLY A 25 -1.39 12.37 8.64
C GLY A 25 -0.40 12.97 7.64
N LEU A 26 0.36 14.03 8.00
CA LEU A 26 1.38 14.62 7.14
C LEU A 26 2.51 13.65 6.76
N ALA A 27 2.91 12.76 7.68
CA ALA A 27 3.86 11.70 7.35
C ALA A 27 3.26 10.71 6.33
N SER A 28 1.98 10.33 6.51
CA SER A 28 1.24 9.50 5.53
C SER A 28 1.18 10.17 4.15
N LEU A 29 0.89 11.48 4.11
CA LEU A 29 0.86 12.27 2.88
C LEU A 29 2.20 12.20 2.14
N GLY A 30 3.30 12.51 2.83
CA GLY A 30 4.64 12.52 2.24
C GLY A 30 5.02 11.16 1.66
N MET A 31 4.81 10.08 2.40
CA MET A 31 5.07 8.72 1.92
C MET A 31 4.16 8.35 0.74
N ALA A 32 2.87 8.71 0.79
CA ALA A 32 1.90 8.34 -0.23
C ALA A 32 2.12 9.09 -1.56
N VAL A 33 2.54 10.36 -1.53
CA VAL A 33 2.90 11.11 -2.76
C VAL A 33 4.03 10.38 -3.50
N VAL A 34 5.10 10.06 -2.78
CA VAL A 34 6.28 9.41 -3.35
C VAL A 34 5.97 8.00 -3.86
N SER A 35 5.25 7.19 -3.08
CA SER A 35 4.86 5.84 -3.52
C SER A 35 3.87 5.87 -4.68
N GLY A 36 2.98 6.87 -4.75
CA GLY A 36 2.08 7.07 -5.89
C GLY A 36 2.83 7.34 -7.18
N ILE A 37 3.81 8.26 -7.16
CA ILE A 37 4.69 8.52 -8.32
C ILE A 37 5.42 7.26 -8.74
N TYR A 38 6.04 6.57 -7.78
CA TYR A 38 6.79 5.36 -8.04
C TYR A 38 5.92 4.28 -8.73
N ALA A 39 4.70 4.09 -8.26
CA ALA A 39 3.79 3.09 -8.79
C ALA A 39 3.40 3.34 -10.26
N VAL A 40 3.20 4.61 -10.66
CA VAL A 40 2.72 4.93 -12.02
C VAL A 40 3.85 5.22 -12.99
N MET A 41 5.01 5.71 -12.50
CA MET A 41 6.08 6.20 -13.37
C MET A 41 7.20 5.19 -13.63
N LEU A 42 7.37 4.18 -12.78
CA LEU A 42 8.55 3.29 -12.85
C LEU A 42 8.68 2.62 -14.21
N THR A 43 7.62 1.97 -14.69
CA THR A 43 7.64 1.26 -15.96
C THR A 43 7.79 2.21 -17.13
N ILE A 44 7.01 3.30 -17.17
CA ILE A 44 7.06 4.27 -18.27
C ILE A 44 8.43 4.96 -18.34
N TYR A 45 9.06 5.24 -17.20
CA TYR A 45 10.38 5.86 -17.16
C TYR A 45 11.45 4.94 -17.75
N TYR A 46 11.57 3.71 -17.26
CA TYR A 46 12.63 2.81 -17.70
C TYR A 46 12.35 2.17 -19.06
N GLN A 47 11.11 1.80 -19.36
CA GLN A 47 10.78 1.12 -20.62
C GLN A 47 10.53 2.11 -21.76
N ASP A 48 9.71 3.14 -21.53
CA ASP A 48 9.28 4.04 -22.60
C ASP A 48 10.28 5.18 -22.84
N TYR A 49 10.80 5.81 -21.76
CA TYR A 49 11.68 6.97 -21.90
C TYR A 49 13.16 6.59 -22.06
N LEU A 50 13.64 5.55 -21.39
CA LEU A 50 15.01 5.08 -21.49
C LEU A 50 15.21 3.96 -22.52
N GLY A 51 14.12 3.26 -22.91
CA GLY A 51 14.18 2.17 -23.86
C GLY A 51 14.75 0.86 -23.28
N LEU A 52 14.84 0.74 -21.95
CA LEU A 52 15.34 -0.48 -21.30
C LEU A 52 14.44 -1.67 -21.62
N SER A 53 15.03 -2.77 -22.10
CA SER A 53 14.24 -3.92 -22.52
C SER A 53 13.48 -4.57 -21.36
N ALA A 54 12.30 -5.13 -21.68
CA ALA A 54 11.43 -5.78 -20.71
C ALA A 54 12.10 -6.93 -19.94
N SER A 55 13.07 -7.62 -20.57
CA SER A 55 13.83 -8.70 -19.92
C SER A 55 14.67 -8.18 -18.76
N TRP A 56 15.33 -7.04 -18.92
CA TRP A 56 16.09 -6.39 -17.85
C TRP A 56 15.17 -5.90 -16.73
N ILE A 57 14.03 -5.30 -17.08
CA ILE A 57 13.02 -4.84 -16.10
C ILE A 57 12.49 -6.03 -15.30
N SER A 58 12.13 -7.13 -15.98
CA SER A 58 11.62 -8.34 -15.31
C SER A 58 12.66 -8.97 -14.38
N LEU A 59 13.95 -8.97 -14.79
CA LEU A 59 15.04 -9.44 -13.94
C LEU A 59 15.21 -8.55 -12.69
N ALA A 60 15.20 -7.22 -12.86
CA ALA A 60 15.26 -6.29 -11.74
C ALA A 60 14.09 -6.50 -10.76
N MET A 61 12.86 -6.69 -11.28
CA MET A 61 11.68 -6.97 -10.47
C MET A 61 11.77 -8.30 -9.72
N GLY A 62 12.39 -9.33 -10.32
CA GLY A 62 12.63 -10.61 -9.65
C GLY A 62 13.55 -10.47 -8.44
N VAL A 63 14.67 -9.76 -8.58
CA VAL A 63 15.59 -9.47 -7.46
C VAL A 63 14.91 -8.60 -6.41
N TYR A 64 14.20 -7.56 -6.87
CA TYR A 64 13.43 -6.67 -5.99
C TYR A 64 12.39 -7.42 -5.17
N ALA A 65 11.66 -8.38 -5.75
CA ALA A 65 10.65 -9.16 -5.04
C ALA A 65 11.25 -9.92 -3.85
N VAL A 66 12.43 -10.51 -4.02
CA VAL A 66 13.16 -11.22 -2.94
C VAL A 66 13.57 -10.21 -1.85
N TRP A 67 14.17 -9.09 -2.24
CA TRP A 67 14.57 -8.06 -1.28
C TRP A 67 13.38 -7.50 -0.50
N ASN A 68 12.30 -7.15 -1.18
CA ASN A 68 11.10 -6.59 -0.58
C ASN A 68 10.43 -7.56 0.42
N ALA A 69 10.53 -8.87 0.17
CA ALA A 69 10.06 -9.89 1.10
C ALA A 69 10.93 -9.98 2.38
N LEU A 70 12.24 -9.76 2.27
CA LEU A 70 13.19 -9.84 3.40
C LEU A 70 13.30 -8.52 4.17
N ASN A 71 13.06 -7.41 3.53
CA ASN A 71 13.29 -6.06 4.04
C ASN A 71 12.47 -5.77 5.31
N ASP A 72 11.16 -6.08 5.31
CA ASP A 72 10.28 -5.85 6.47
C ASP A 72 10.72 -6.59 7.74
N PRO A 73 10.99 -7.91 7.71
CA PRO A 73 11.44 -8.62 8.88
C PRO A 73 12.77 -8.11 9.43
N ILE A 74 13.71 -7.77 8.53
CA ILE A 74 15.04 -7.28 8.91
C ILE A 74 14.91 -5.95 9.65
N PHE A 75 14.24 -4.97 9.03
CA PHE A 75 14.11 -3.64 9.61
C PHE A 75 13.09 -3.59 10.75
N GLY A 76 12.09 -4.47 10.76
CA GLY A 76 11.23 -4.68 11.91
C GLY A 76 12.04 -5.03 13.16
N GLN A 77 12.93 -6.04 13.07
CA GLN A 77 13.81 -6.42 14.19
C GLN A 77 14.80 -5.32 14.60
N ILE A 78 15.40 -4.63 13.62
CA ILE A 78 16.34 -3.54 13.89
C ILE A 78 15.62 -2.42 14.65
N THR A 79 14.45 -1.98 14.17
CA THR A 79 13.69 -0.89 14.78
C THR A 79 13.14 -1.28 16.15
N ASP A 80 12.75 -2.55 16.38
CA ASP A 80 12.25 -3.03 17.66
C ASP A 80 13.33 -3.10 18.74
N ARG A 81 14.59 -3.39 18.37
CA ARG A 81 15.72 -3.45 19.28
C ARG A 81 16.35 -2.09 19.58
N THR A 82 16.00 -1.08 18.83
CA THR A 82 16.60 0.25 18.99
C THR A 82 16.16 0.92 20.30
N ARG A 83 17.12 1.45 21.03
CA ARG A 83 16.91 2.22 22.26
C ARG A 83 17.64 3.55 22.14
N SER A 84 16.90 4.67 22.14
CA SER A 84 17.50 5.98 22.06
C SER A 84 16.80 6.98 22.99
N LYS A 85 17.45 8.14 23.21
CA LYS A 85 16.87 9.24 23.99
C LYS A 85 15.60 9.83 23.37
N LEU A 86 15.41 9.69 22.05
CA LEU A 86 14.26 10.17 21.30
C LEU A 86 13.11 9.15 21.26
N GLY A 87 13.32 7.95 21.80
CA GLY A 87 12.42 6.81 21.69
C GLY A 87 12.94 5.75 20.75
N ARG A 88 12.12 4.74 20.42
CA ARG A 88 12.44 3.60 19.57
C ARG A 88 12.21 3.89 18.10
N ARG A 89 11.15 4.63 17.80
CA ARG A 89 10.60 4.84 16.43
C ARG A 89 10.97 6.21 15.84
N ILE A 90 10.92 7.28 16.65
CA ILE A 90 11.15 8.66 16.22
C ILE A 90 12.49 8.88 15.52
N PRO A 91 13.63 8.28 15.97
CA PRO A 91 14.90 8.45 15.27
C PRO A 91 14.83 8.02 13.81
N TYR A 92 14.14 6.91 13.52
CA TYR A 92 13.99 6.42 12.14
C TYR A 92 13.16 7.37 11.28
N LEU A 93 12.02 7.88 11.78
CA LEU A 93 11.26 8.89 11.04
C LEU A 93 12.11 10.11 10.70
N ARG A 94 12.91 10.58 11.66
CA ARG A 94 13.69 11.82 11.53
C ARG A 94 14.90 11.65 10.60
N PHE A 95 15.68 10.60 10.83
CA PHE A 95 16.96 10.43 10.15
C PHE A 95 16.85 9.67 8.83
N THR A 96 15.84 8.81 8.64
CA THR A 96 15.65 8.13 7.35
C THR A 96 15.00 9.04 6.30
N ALA A 97 14.21 10.05 6.69
CA ALA A 97 13.49 10.90 5.74
C ALA A 97 14.40 11.62 4.71
N PRO A 98 15.58 12.19 5.06
CA PRO A 98 16.49 12.77 4.06
C PRO A 98 17.01 11.71 3.07
N PHE A 99 17.33 10.50 3.55
CA PHE A 99 17.76 9.40 2.69
C PHE A 99 16.63 8.90 1.80
N PHE A 100 15.39 8.92 2.28
CA PHE A 100 14.22 8.61 1.49
C PHE A 100 14.06 9.57 0.31
N ALA A 101 14.21 10.88 0.54
CA ALA A 101 14.19 11.87 -0.54
C ALA A 101 15.31 11.64 -1.56
N LEU A 102 16.53 11.36 -1.08
CA LEU A 102 17.69 11.11 -1.92
C LEU A 102 17.51 9.83 -2.76
N THR A 103 17.14 8.72 -2.13
CA THR A 103 16.99 7.43 -2.82
C THR A 103 15.83 7.47 -3.82
N PHE A 104 14.72 8.14 -3.49
CA PHE A 104 13.63 8.39 -4.42
C PHE A 104 14.08 9.22 -5.64
N ALA A 105 14.81 10.32 -5.41
CA ALA A 105 15.31 11.13 -6.51
C ALA A 105 16.22 10.32 -7.43
N LEU A 106 17.16 9.54 -6.88
CA LEU A 106 18.13 8.75 -7.65
C LEU A 106 17.48 7.75 -8.61
N VAL A 107 16.28 7.24 -8.33
CA VAL A 107 15.54 6.35 -9.26
C VAL A 107 15.37 7.01 -10.62
N TRP A 108 15.18 8.32 -10.67
CA TRP A 108 14.86 9.10 -11.88
C TRP A 108 16.09 9.72 -12.57
N PHE A 109 17.29 9.39 -12.10
CA PHE A 109 18.55 9.89 -12.65
C PHE A 109 19.39 8.78 -13.31
N ALA A 110 18.73 7.77 -13.86
CA ALA A 110 19.43 6.75 -14.63
C ALA A 110 20.11 7.36 -15.88
N PRO A 111 21.31 6.91 -16.25
CA PRO A 111 22.06 7.47 -17.38
C PRO A 111 21.34 7.14 -18.69
N GLU A 112 20.83 8.16 -19.40
CA GLU A 112 19.98 8.02 -20.60
C GLU A 112 20.70 7.32 -21.77
N ASN A 113 22.01 7.58 -21.94
CA ASN A 113 22.79 7.08 -23.09
C ASN A 113 23.75 5.93 -22.73
N ALA A 114 23.52 5.27 -21.59
CA ALA A 114 24.35 4.16 -21.16
C ALA A 114 23.85 2.81 -21.73
N PRO A 115 24.72 1.80 -21.81
CA PRO A 115 24.30 0.44 -22.17
C PRO A 115 23.23 -0.09 -21.22
N ASP A 116 22.33 -0.96 -21.71
CA ASP A 116 21.25 -1.59 -20.94
C ASP A 116 21.70 -2.16 -19.59
N ALA A 117 22.88 -2.80 -19.55
CA ALA A 117 23.44 -3.34 -18.32
C ALA A 117 23.72 -2.28 -17.25
N ALA A 118 24.14 -1.06 -17.66
CA ALA A 118 24.37 0.04 -16.73
C ALA A 118 23.05 0.66 -16.26
N GLN A 119 22.08 0.81 -17.16
CA GLN A 119 20.72 1.26 -16.79
C GLN A 119 20.03 0.27 -15.85
N PHE A 120 20.15 -1.04 -16.11
CA PHE A 120 19.67 -2.10 -15.24
C PHE A 120 20.31 -2.03 -13.85
N ALA A 121 21.66 -1.93 -13.79
CA ALA A 121 22.36 -1.85 -12.50
C ALA A 121 21.93 -0.61 -11.71
N TRP A 122 21.76 0.53 -12.37
CA TRP A 122 21.25 1.75 -11.76
C TRP A 122 19.83 1.57 -11.23
N MET A 123 18.90 1.04 -12.07
CA MET A 123 17.54 0.73 -11.69
C MET A 123 17.51 -0.16 -10.45
N LEU A 124 18.21 -1.28 -10.48
CA LEU A 124 18.22 -2.25 -9.40
C LEU A 124 18.71 -1.64 -8.09
N VAL A 125 19.89 -1.01 -8.10
CA VAL A 125 20.48 -0.43 -6.87
C VAL A 125 19.58 0.66 -6.29
N THR A 126 19.10 1.58 -7.12
CA THR A 126 18.27 2.69 -6.64
C THR A 126 16.91 2.22 -6.14
N MET A 127 16.30 1.21 -6.78
CA MET A 127 15.07 0.58 -6.31
C MET A 127 15.24 -0.08 -4.93
N LEU A 128 16.31 -0.86 -4.75
CA LEU A 128 16.58 -1.53 -3.46
C LEU A 128 16.82 -0.50 -2.34
N LEU A 129 17.54 0.57 -2.62
CA LEU A 129 17.78 1.66 -1.66
C LEU A 129 16.47 2.42 -1.33
N TYR A 130 15.68 2.75 -2.34
CA TYR A 130 14.38 3.40 -2.16
C TYR A 130 13.44 2.54 -1.31
N ASP A 131 13.28 1.26 -1.67
CA ASP A 131 12.41 0.32 -0.95
C ASP A 131 12.84 0.17 0.52
N THR A 132 14.15 0.11 0.77
CA THR A 132 14.68 0.05 2.14
C THR A 132 14.26 1.26 2.97
N THR A 133 14.43 2.47 2.44
CA THR A 133 14.06 3.69 3.17
C THR A 133 12.54 3.83 3.32
N TYR A 134 11.77 3.46 2.30
CA TYR A 134 10.31 3.43 2.34
C TYR A 134 9.78 2.43 3.37
N THR A 135 10.34 1.22 3.39
CA THR A 135 9.98 0.16 4.35
C THR A 135 10.25 0.60 5.79
N ILE A 136 11.42 1.16 6.08
CA ILE A 136 11.75 1.68 7.42
C ILE A 136 10.71 2.72 7.87
N LEU A 137 10.41 3.69 7.02
CA LEU A 137 9.43 4.74 7.33
C LEU A 137 8.02 4.19 7.50
N GLY A 138 7.59 3.28 6.62
CA GLY A 138 6.27 2.66 6.67
C GLY A 138 6.06 1.79 7.91
N LEU A 139 7.04 0.95 8.25
CA LEU A 139 7.01 0.12 9.47
C LEU A 139 6.91 1.00 10.72
N VAL A 140 7.80 1.98 10.84
CA VAL A 140 7.84 2.86 12.00
C VAL A 140 6.58 3.69 12.12
N HIS A 141 6.07 4.23 11.02
CA HIS A 141 4.82 4.98 11.02
C HIS A 141 3.62 4.12 11.41
N GLY A 142 3.51 2.91 10.86
CA GLY A 142 2.44 1.98 11.17
C GLY A 142 2.42 1.53 12.64
N THR A 143 3.61 1.25 13.20
CA THR A 143 3.74 0.82 14.60
C THR A 143 3.52 1.95 15.62
N LEU A 144 3.66 3.21 15.24
CA LEU A 144 3.31 4.34 16.11
C LEU A 144 1.81 4.46 16.37
N LEU A 145 0.94 3.98 15.47
CA LEU A 145 -0.51 4.09 15.64
C LEU A 145 -1.01 3.44 16.94
N PRO A 146 -0.74 2.15 17.22
CA PRO A 146 -1.12 1.53 18.48
C PRO A 146 -0.37 2.10 19.70
N GLU A 147 0.85 2.61 19.52
CA GLU A 147 1.67 3.17 20.60
C GLU A 147 1.18 4.56 21.05
N LEU A 148 0.48 5.32 20.21
CA LEU A 148 0.02 6.68 20.54
C LEU A 148 -1.22 6.74 21.43
N SER A 149 -2.06 5.69 21.44
CA SER A 149 -3.24 5.61 22.32
C SER A 149 -3.61 4.16 22.60
N GLU A 150 -4.19 3.94 23.79
CA GLU A 150 -4.80 2.67 24.20
C GLU A 150 -6.27 2.59 23.78
N SER A 151 -6.89 3.75 23.53
CA SER A 151 -8.28 3.84 23.14
C SER A 151 -8.49 3.49 21.67
N ASP A 152 -9.32 2.47 21.39
CA ASP A 152 -9.70 2.11 20.02
C ASP A 152 -10.36 3.25 19.28
N GLN A 153 -11.13 4.09 19.99
CA GLN A 153 -11.77 5.28 19.42
C GLN A 153 -10.74 6.31 18.94
N GLU A 154 -9.68 6.56 19.73
CA GLU A 154 -8.60 7.49 19.38
C GLU A 154 -7.72 6.92 18.25
N ARG A 155 -7.43 5.62 18.29
CA ARG A 155 -6.75 4.91 17.19
C ARG A 155 -7.55 5.00 15.90
N GLY A 156 -8.88 4.82 15.98
CA GLY A 156 -9.79 4.96 14.84
C GLY A 156 -9.74 6.37 14.22
N LYS A 157 -9.81 7.41 15.05
CA LYS A 157 -9.70 8.81 14.57
C LYS A 157 -8.33 9.09 13.91
N LEU A 158 -7.25 8.55 14.50
CA LEU A 158 -5.89 8.70 13.95
C LEU A 158 -5.76 7.98 12.60
N SER A 159 -6.29 6.76 12.50
CA SER A 159 -6.34 5.96 11.27
C SER A 159 -7.13 6.66 10.15
N ILE A 160 -8.29 7.25 10.46
CA ILE A 160 -9.10 8.02 9.50
C ILE A 160 -8.29 9.20 8.94
N VAL A 161 -7.66 9.99 9.81
CA VAL A 161 -6.85 11.13 9.37
C VAL A 161 -5.69 10.65 8.51
N SER A 162 -4.98 9.60 8.93
CA SER A 162 -3.88 9.00 8.17
C SER A 162 -4.34 8.53 6.78
N SER A 163 -5.48 7.89 6.70
CA SER A 163 -6.05 7.40 5.44
C SER A 163 -6.44 8.53 4.50
N LEU A 164 -7.07 9.59 5.02
CA LEU A 164 -7.44 10.75 4.20
C LEU A 164 -6.21 11.46 3.63
N PHE A 165 -5.17 11.66 4.46
CA PHE A 165 -3.92 12.24 4.00
C PHE A 165 -3.17 11.31 3.03
N GLY A 166 -3.23 9.99 3.25
CA GLY A 166 -2.69 8.99 2.35
C GLY A 166 -3.37 9.01 0.99
N LEU A 167 -4.71 9.03 0.94
CA LEU A 167 -5.48 9.14 -0.31
C LEU A 167 -5.14 10.43 -1.06
N LEU A 168 -5.11 11.56 -0.35
CA LEU A 168 -4.71 12.84 -0.94
C LEU A 168 -3.28 12.77 -1.49
N GLY A 169 -2.36 12.16 -0.74
CA GLY A 169 -0.98 11.96 -1.18
C GLY A 169 -0.87 11.11 -2.43
N THR A 170 -1.59 10.00 -2.49
CA THR A 170 -1.64 9.12 -3.67
C THR A 170 -2.18 9.87 -4.89
N LEU A 171 -3.24 10.64 -4.74
CA LEU A 171 -3.81 11.46 -5.82
C LEU A 171 -2.79 12.50 -6.33
N ILE A 172 -2.14 13.22 -5.41
CA ILE A 172 -1.07 14.17 -5.76
C ILE A 172 0.07 13.44 -6.48
N GLY A 173 0.48 12.26 -5.98
CA GLY A 173 1.52 11.44 -6.58
C GLY A 173 1.20 11.00 -8.01
N PHE A 174 -0.07 10.80 -8.33
CA PHE A 174 -0.49 10.48 -9.70
C PHE A 174 -0.59 11.72 -10.60
N LEU A 175 -0.91 12.88 -10.04
CA LEU A 175 -1.08 14.10 -10.82
C LEU A 175 0.24 14.82 -11.11
N VAL A 176 1.14 14.89 -10.13
CA VAL A 176 2.37 15.67 -10.24
C VAL A 176 3.22 15.27 -11.44
N PRO A 177 3.50 13.98 -11.71
CA PRO A 177 4.28 13.61 -12.89
C PRO A 177 3.66 14.06 -14.19
N ASP A 178 2.34 14.09 -14.31
CA ASP A 178 1.64 14.45 -15.56
C ASP A 178 1.92 15.88 -16.02
N PHE A 179 2.26 16.78 -15.09
CA PHE A 179 2.61 18.17 -15.42
C PHE A 179 4.06 18.33 -15.93
N PHE A 180 4.96 17.41 -15.57
CA PHE A 180 6.40 17.56 -15.81
C PHE A 180 7.00 16.49 -16.72
N ARG A 181 6.28 15.39 -16.95
CA ARG A 181 6.72 14.30 -17.80
C ARG A 181 6.56 14.62 -19.29
N PRO A 182 7.45 14.11 -20.14
CA PRO A 182 7.20 14.11 -21.58
C PRO A 182 5.92 13.32 -21.89
N LYS A 183 5.12 13.85 -22.84
CA LYS A 183 3.90 13.16 -23.31
C LYS A 183 4.14 12.49 -24.65
N ALA A 184 3.34 11.48 -24.98
CA ALA A 184 3.34 10.85 -26.29
C ALA A 184 3.18 11.92 -27.39
N GLY A 185 3.94 11.79 -28.49
CA GLY A 185 4.00 12.77 -29.58
C GLY A 185 4.94 13.96 -29.34
N SER A 186 5.62 14.06 -28.17
CA SER A 186 6.59 15.12 -27.91
C SER A 186 7.88 14.92 -28.72
N VAL A 187 8.42 16.02 -29.24
CA VAL A 187 9.70 16.06 -29.98
C VAL A 187 10.75 16.74 -29.12
N ASN A 188 12.04 16.34 -29.25
CA ASN A 188 13.14 16.84 -28.43
C ASN A 188 12.90 16.68 -26.92
N VAL A 189 12.55 15.49 -26.53
CA VAL A 189 12.18 15.15 -25.17
C VAL A 189 13.35 15.30 -24.21
N SER A 190 13.19 16.18 -23.21
CA SER A 190 14.11 16.33 -22.10
C SER A 190 13.47 15.80 -20.81
N LEU A 191 14.18 14.96 -20.10
CA LEU A 191 13.74 14.44 -18.78
C LEU A 191 14.04 15.43 -17.64
N PHE A 192 14.75 16.52 -17.91
CA PHE A 192 15.19 17.48 -16.88
C PHE A 192 14.03 18.02 -16.02
N SER A 193 12.91 18.41 -16.64
CA SER A 193 11.76 18.94 -15.91
C SER A 193 11.16 17.90 -14.97
N LEU A 194 11.03 16.65 -15.42
CA LEU A 194 10.59 15.52 -14.61
C LEU A 194 11.57 15.28 -13.45
N GLN A 195 12.85 15.17 -13.72
CA GLN A 195 13.90 14.93 -12.72
C GLN A 195 13.92 15.99 -11.62
N MET A 196 13.81 17.27 -11.99
CA MET A 196 13.76 18.37 -11.02
C MET A 196 12.49 18.31 -10.16
N SER A 197 11.35 17.95 -10.75
CA SER A 197 10.12 17.76 -10.00
C SER A 197 10.22 16.60 -8.98
N MET A 198 10.93 15.52 -9.32
CA MET A 198 11.16 14.38 -8.41
C MET A 198 12.02 14.79 -7.21
N ILE A 199 13.06 15.60 -7.42
CA ILE A 199 13.85 16.17 -6.31
C ILE A 199 12.95 17.03 -5.42
N ALA A 200 12.18 17.94 -6.00
CA ALA A 200 11.30 18.84 -5.23
C ALA A 200 10.28 18.05 -4.40
N VAL A 201 9.63 17.06 -5.00
CA VAL A 201 8.67 16.18 -4.30
C VAL A 201 9.33 15.39 -3.19
N GLY A 202 10.50 14.79 -3.45
CA GLY A 202 11.26 14.05 -2.43
C GLY A 202 11.61 14.93 -1.23
N LEU A 203 12.07 16.15 -1.48
CA LEU A 203 12.39 17.11 -0.41
C LEU A 203 11.15 17.55 0.39
N ILE A 204 10.02 17.81 -0.29
CA ILE A 204 8.75 18.13 0.37
C ILE A 204 8.29 16.96 1.23
N ALA A 205 8.32 15.74 0.70
CA ALA A 205 7.94 14.53 1.44
C ALA A 205 8.82 14.34 2.69
N ALA A 206 10.15 14.46 2.56
CA ALA A 206 11.07 14.38 3.69
C ALA A 206 10.79 15.47 4.73
N PHE A 207 10.52 16.70 4.29
CA PHE A 207 10.16 17.81 5.19
C PHE A 207 8.89 17.49 5.99
N LEU A 208 7.82 16.97 5.34
CA LEU A 208 6.58 16.60 6.02
C LEU A 208 6.79 15.48 7.05
N ILE A 209 7.59 14.47 6.72
CA ILE A 209 7.93 13.37 7.62
C ILE A 209 8.75 13.87 8.82
N ILE A 210 9.76 14.72 8.58
CA ILE A 210 10.57 15.33 9.64
C ILE A 210 9.70 16.20 10.55
N LEU A 211 8.84 17.03 9.97
CA LEU A 211 7.91 17.88 10.72
C LEU A 211 6.99 17.04 11.63
N ALA A 212 6.50 15.92 11.11
CA ALA A 212 5.72 14.95 11.89
C ALA A 212 6.53 14.40 13.07
N SER A 213 7.80 14.01 12.84
CA SER A 213 8.68 13.44 13.86
C SER A 213 8.96 14.34 15.06
N TYR A 214 8.84 15.66 14.91
CA TYR A 214 9.01 16.63 16.02
C TYR A 214 7.75 16.78 16.88
N ASN A 215 6.58 16.50 16.31
CA ASN A 215 5.30 16.73 16.99
C ASN A 215 4.64 15.44 17.50
N ILE A 216 5.19 14.27 17.14
CA ILE A 216 4.78 12.99 17.67
C ILE A 216 5.72 12.60 18.82
N LYS A 217 5.15 12.31 19.98
CA LYS A 217 5.91 11.85 21.16
C LYS A 217 5.59 10.38 21.40
N GLU A 218 6.61 9.54 21.32
CA GLU A 218 6.55 8.12 21.61
C GLU A 218 6.40 7.87 23.12
N ARG A 219 5.63 6.86 23.50
CA ARG A 219 5.48 6.43 24.90
C ARG A 219 6.63 5.51 25.29
N ARG A 220 7.36 5.87 26.32
CA ARG A 220 8.51 5.09 26.82
C ARG A 220 8.10 3.78 27.50
N GLU A 221 6.86 3.67 27.94
CA GLU A 221 6.34 2.56 28.76
C GLU A 221 6.24 1.25 27.95
N PHE A 222 5.87 1.32 26.67
CA PHE A 222 5.72 0.13 25.80
C PHE A 222 7.04 -0.49 25.32
N SER A 223 8.17 0.11 25.60
CA SER A 223 9.48 -0.41 25.19
C SER A 223 10.01 -1.55 26.09
N GLN A 224 9.28 -1.96 27.14
CA GLN A 224 9.82 -2.82 28.21
C GLN A 224 9.09 -4.16 28.41
N VAL A 225 7.92 -4.42 27.78
CA VAL A 225 7.02 -5.48 28.28
C VAL A 225 6.88 -6.72 27.42
N ASP A 226 7.10 -6.70 26.09
CA ASP A 226 6.86 -7.91 25.28
C ASP A 226 8.13 -8.46 24.63
N GLU A 227 8.43 -9.75 24.90
CA GLU A 227 9.35 -10.54 24.08
C GLU A 227 8.60 -11.03 22.82
N PRO A 228 8.94 -10.53 21.62
CA PRO A 228 8.31 -11.02 20.40
C PRO A 228 8.69 -12.48 20.17
N LEU A 229 7.70 -13.31 19.84
CA LEU A 229 7.89 -14.68 19.39
C LEU A 229 8.92 -14.73 18.24
N GLY A 230 9.73 -15.79 18.20
CA GLY A 230 10.69 -15.98 17.12
C GLY A 230 9.99 -15.93 15.76
N TRP A 231 10.47 -15.05 14.87
CA TRP A 231 9.90 -14.75 13.55
C TRP A 231 9.49 -15.99 12.74
N TRP A 232 10.32 -17.04 12.74
CA TRP A 232 10.08 -18.26 11.99
C TRP A 232 8.90 -19.09 12.54
N GLN A 233 8.73 -19.13 13.86
CA GLN A 233 7.60 -19.82 14.49
C GLN A 233 6.27 -19.09 14.22
N ALA A 234 6.30 -17.78 14.23
CA ALA A 234 5.15 -16.94 13.93
C ALA A 234 4.65 -17.16 12.48
N ILE A 235 5.54 -17.14 11.50
CA ILE A 235 5.18 -17.39 10.09
C ILE A 235 4.66 -18.82 9.89
N LYS A 236 5.35 -19.81 10.42
CA LYS A 236 4.97 -21.23 10.27
C LYS A 236 3.55 -21.49 10.78
N SER A 237 3.19 -20.96 11.94
CA SER A 237 1.88 -21.15 12.53
C SER A 237 0.77 -20.41 11.75
N THR A 238 1.08 -19.22 11.21
CA THR A 238 0.13 -18.45 10.40
C THR A 238 -0.17 -19.15 9.06
N LEU A 239 0.85 -19.74 8.42
CA LEU A 239 0.70 -20.47 7.17
C LEU A 239 -0.03 -21.81 7.29
N THR A 240 -0.34 -22.29 8.49
CA THR A 240 -1.18 -23.48 8.72
C THR A 240 -2.67 -23.15 8.85
N ASN A 241 -3.03 -21.88 9.05
CA ASN A 241 -4.42 -21.45 9.15
C ASN A 241 -5.09 -21.41 7.75
N LYS A 242 -6.07 -22.29 7.52
CA LYS A 242 -6.78 -22.40 6.24
C LYS A 242 -7.51 -21.10 5.86
N SER A 243 -8.14 -20.43 6.82
CA SER A 243 -8.85 -19.16 6.60
C SER A 243 -7.86 -18.08 6.13
N PHE A 244 -6.67 -18.05 6.74
CA PHE A 244 -5.61 -17.12 6.34
C PHE A 244 -5.10 -17.40 4.93
N ILE A 245 -4.81 -18.64 4.58
CA ILE A 245 -4.29 -18.98 3.24
C ILE A 245 -5.26 -18.56 2.14
N ILE A 246 -6.56 -18.84 2.32
CA ILE A 246 -7.58 -18.43 1.33
C ILE A 246 -7.68 -16.90 1.27
N PHE A 247 -7.70 -16.24 2.42
CA PHE A 247 -7.73 -14.78 2.49
C PHE A 247 -6.50 -14.15 1.83
N VAL A 248 -5.28 -14.58 2.21
CA VAL A 248 -4.05 -13.95 1.72
C VAL A 248 -3.84 -14.19 0.22
N THR A 249 -4.30 -15.33 -0.31
CA THR A 249 -4.30 -15.58 -1.76
C THR A 249 -5.22 -14.61 -2.49
N ALA A 250 -6.42 -14.38 -1.97
CA ALA A 250 -7.34 -13.39 -2.52
C ALA A 250 -6.76 -11.96 -2.42
N ASN A 251 -6.14 -11.63 -1.29
CA ASN A 251 -5.50 -10.33 -1.08
C ASN A 251 -4.27 -10.10 -1.97
N PHE A 252 -3.48 -11.16 -2.23
CA PHE A 252 -2.41 -11.12 -3.23
C PHE A 252 -2.95 -10.70 -4.61
N MET A 253 -4.06 -11.31 -5.04
CA MET A 253 -4.71 -11.00 -6.32
C MET A 253 -5.25 -9.57 -6.35
N CYS A 254 -5.81 -9.07 -5.25
CA CYS A 254 -6.25 -7.67 -5.13
C CYS A 254 -5.07 -6.69 -5.21
N THR A 255 -3.96 -7.00 -4.54
CA THR A 255 -2.73 -6.19 -4.58
C THR A 255 -2.11 -6.19 -5.98
N PHE A 256 -2.06 -7.36 -6.63
CA PHE A 256 -1.60 -7.49 -8.02
C PHE A 256 -2.46 -6.66 -8.98
N MET A 257 -3.79 -6.81 -8.89
CA MET A 257 -4.72 -6.04 -9.70
C MET A 257 -4.51 -4.53 -9.55
N PHE A 258 -4.43 -4.03 -8.33
CA PHE A 258 -4.25 -2.60 -8.10
C PHE A 258 -2.91 -2.11 -8.67
N SER A 259 -1.84 -2.87 -8.45
CA SER A 259 -0.50 -2.50 -8.92
C SER A 259 -0.41 -2.48 -10.45
N ILE A 260 -0.99 -3.48 -11.13
CA ILE A 260 -0.96 -3.53 -12.59
C ILE A 260 -1.82 -2.43 -13.24
N CYS A 261 -2.99 -2.12 -12.65
CA CYS A 261 -3.84 -1.00 -13.09
C CYS A 261 -3.11 0.33 -12.94
N MET A 262 -2.46 0.56 -11.78
CA MET A 262 -1.73 1.80 -11.55
C MET A 262 -0.54 1.97 -12.50
N GLY A 263 0.20 0.89 -12.76
CA GLY A 263 1.29 0.90 -13.76
C GLY A 263 0.83 1.16 -15.20
N ALA A 264 -0.43 0.86 -15.52
CA ALA A 264 -0.98 1.03 -16.87
C ALA A 264 -1.70 2.39 -17.08
N VAL A 265 -1.95 3.18 -16.03
CA VAL A 265 -2.81 4.36 -16.10
C VAL A 265 -2.34 5.39 -17.13
N TYR A 266 -1.03 5.67 -17.20
CA TYR A 266 -0.48 6.61 -18.18
C TYR A 266 -0.45 6.04 -19.60
N TYR A 267 -0.22 4.75 -19.75
CA TYR A 267 -0.31 4.10 -21.07
C TYR A 267 -1.71 4.22 -21.65
N VAL A 268 -2.75 4.02 -20.84
CA VAL A 268 -4.14 4.19 -21.28
C VAL A 268 -4.45 5.66 -21.59
N ALA A 269 -4.01 6.58 -20.74
CA ALA A 269 -4.23 8.01 -20.95
C ALA A 269 -3.58 8.52 -22.23
N ASP A 270 -2.31 8.18 -22.46
CA ASP A 270 -1.51 8.72 -23.55
C ASP A 270 -1.80 8.05 -24.89
N TYR A 271 -1.85 6.72 -24.92
CA TYR A 271 -1.88 5.96 -26.19
C TYR A 271 -3.30 5.51 -26.58
N VAL A 272 -4.18 5.23 -25.61
CA VAL A 272 -5.53 4.73 -25.91
C VAL A 272 -6.54 5.86 -25.96
N MET A 273 -6.52 6.76 -24.97
CA MET A 273 -7.48 7.87 -24.88
C MET A 273 -6.98 9.14 -25.56
N GLN A 274 -5.65 9.27 -25.74
CA GLN A 274 -4.98 10.47 -26.24
C GLN A 274 -5.47 11.72 -25.48
N GLY A 275 -5.65 11.58 -24.17
CA GLY A 275 -6.25 12.57 -23.28
C GLY A 275 -5.55 12.67 -21.93
N GLY A 276 -5.98 13.61 -21.11
CA GLY A 276 -5.39 13.83 -19.79
C GLY A 276 -5.69 12.71 -18.79
N VAL A 277 -4.69 12.29 -18.03
CA VAL A 277 -4.82 11.31 -16.94
C VAL A 277 -5.82 11.77 -15.86
N ILE A 278 -6.02 13.08 -15.72
CA ILE A 278 -6.93 13.68 -14.71
C ILE A 278 -8.33 13.08 -14.80
N MET A 279 -8.84 12.85 -16.03
CA MET A 279 -10.18 12.27 -16.23
C MET A 279 -10.25 10.83 -15.71
N LEU A 280 -9.20 10.03 -15.90
CA LEU A 280 -9.12 8.66 -15.39
C LEU A 280 -9.05 8.65 -13.85
N LEU A 281 -8.22 9.52 -13.28
CA LEU A 281 -8.08 9.63 -11.83
C LEU A 281 -9.37 10.14 -11.18
N ALA A 282 -10.02 11.13 -11.74
CA ALA A 282 -11.32 11.60 -11.27
C ALA A 282 -12.38 10.50 -11.34
N ALA A 283 -12.42 9.75 -12.45
CA ALA A 283 -13.32 8.62 -12.64
C ALA A 283 -13.06 7.49 -11.62
N LEU A 284 -11.83 7.32 -11.17
CA LEU A 284 -11.47 6.33 -10.14
C LEU A 284 -11.80 6.85 -8.73
N PHE A 285 -11.23 8.00 -8.35
CA PHE A 285 -11.22 8.44 -6.96
C PHE A 285 -12.55 9.03 -6.47
N ILE A 286 -13.35 9.67 -7.33
CA ILE A 286 -14.64 10.23 -6.93
C ILE A 286 -15.63 9.10 -6.55
N PRO A 287 -15.90 8.09 -7.40
CA PRO A 287 -16.79 6.99 -7.03
C PRO A 287 -16.24 6.14 -5.88
N LEU A 288 -14.91 5.96 -5.79
CA LEU A 288 -14.27 5.28 -4.67
C LEU A 288 -14.59 6.00 -3.34
N THR A 289 -14.40 7.31 -3.30
CA THR A 289 -14.66 8.11 -2.08
C THR A 289 -16.13 8.07 -1.68
N ILE A 290 -17.05 8.15 -2.65
CA ILE A 290 -18.50 8.04 -2.41
C ILE A 290 -18.87 6.62 -1.96
N GLY A 291 -18.21 5.61 -2.50
CA GLY A 291 -18.48 4.21 -2.21
C GLY A 291 -18.13 3.80 -0.78
N VAL A 292 -17.06 4.34 -0.18
CA VAL A 292 -16.58 3.94 1.16
C VAL A 292 -17.66 4.02 2.24
N PRO A 293 -18.44 5.09 2.41
CA PRO A 293 -19.52 5.13 3.40
C PRO A 293 -20.64 4.12 3.12
N LEU A 294 -20.89 3.77 1.85
CA LEU A 294 -21.94 2.82 1.47
C LEU A 294 -21.57 1.38 1.83
N VAL A 295 -20.29 1.06 1.95
CA VAL A 295 -19.82 -0.26 2.38
C VAL A 295 -20.36 -0.60 3.77
N ASP A 296 -20.32 0.34 4.74
CA ASP A 296 -20.86 0.12 6.09
C ASP A 296 -22.35 -0.23 6.06
N PHE A 297 -23.12 0.45 5.20
CA PHE A 297 -24.54 0.16 5.03
C PHE A 297 -24.81 -1.26 4.48
N ILE A 298 -23.97 -1.72 3.55
CA ILE A 298 -24.08 -3.07 2.97
C ILE A 298 -23.67 -4.12 4.00
N LEU A 299 -22.62 -3.89 4.78
CA LEU A 299 -22.13 -4.80 5.81
C LEU A 299 -23.11 -5.01 6.98
N LYS A 300 -24.06 -4.10 7.18
CA LYS A 300 -25.15 -4.29 8.14
C LYS A 300 -26.18 -5.34 7.70
N LYS A 301 -26.23 -5.66 6.39
CA LYS A 301 -27.25 -6.57 5.80
C LYS A 301 -26.65 -7.82 5.20
N VAL A 302 -25.37 -7.81 4.84
CA VAL A 302 -24.70 -8.88 4.11
C VAL A 302 -23.43 -9.30 4.85
N GLU A 303 -23.13 -10.59 4.88
CA GLU A 303 -21.89 -11.09 5.45
C GLU A 303 -20.66 -10.51 4.72
N PRO A 304 -19.58 -10.18 5.48
CA PRO A 304 -18.42 -9.51 4.90
C PRO A 304 -17.80 -10.24 3.71
N VAL A 305 -17.66 -11.56 3.75
CA VAL A 305 -17.07 -12.32 2.66
C VAL A 305 -17.96 -12.33 1.40
N VAL A 306 -19.29 -12.36 1.56
CA VAL A 306 -20.25 -12.32 0.45
C VAL A 306 -20.24 -10.93 -0.19
N ALA A 307 -20.23 -9.88 0.64
CA ALA A 307 -20.09 -8.51 0.17
C ALA A 307 -18.74 -8.33 -0.59
N PHE A 308 -17.64 -8.85 -0.04
CA PHE A 308 -16.33 -8.80 -0.68
C PHE A 308 -16.34 -9.47 -2.06
N GLN A 309 -16.92 -10.67 -2.17
CA GLN A 309 -17.09 -11.35 -3.46
C GLN A 309 -17.91 -10.54 -4.47
N ALA A 310 -19.02 -9.93 -4.03
CA ALA A 310 -19.82 -9.08 -4.90
C ALA A 310 -19.03 -7.86 -5.43
N TYR A 311 -18.27 -7.22 -4.56
CA TYR A 311 -17.40 -6.11 -4.96
C TYR A 311 -16.28 -6.54 -5.91
N LEU A 312 -15.66 -7.71 -5.68
CA LEU A 312 -14.67 -8.29 -6.60
C LEU A 312 -15.27 -8.59 -7.97
N LEU A 313 -16.50 -9.12 -8.02
CA LEU A 313 -17.21 -9.36 -9.29
C LEU A 313 -17.49 -8.04 -10.03
N VAL A 314 -17.97 -7.02 -9.34
CA VAL A 314 -18.20 -5.68 -9.95
C VAL A 314 -16.90 -5.12 -10.52
N CYS A 315 -15.81 -5.16 -9.74
CA CYS A 315 -14.48 -4.73 -10.19
C CYS A 315 -13.99 -5.55 -11.38
N GLY A 316 -14.05 -6.88 -11.29
CA GLY A 316 -13.55 -7.78 -12.32
C GLY A 316 -14.27 -7.62 -13.64
N VAL A 317 -15.62 -7.58 -13.61
CA VAL A 317 -16.43 -7.41 -14.81
C VAL A 317 -16.20 -6.02 -15.43
N SER A 318 -16.17 -4.95 -14.62
CA SER A 318 -15.94 -3.60 -15.15
C SER A 318 -14.57 -3.49 -15.84
N LEU A 319 -13.52 -4.07 -15.29
CA LEU A 319 -12.19 -4.08 -15.90
C LEU A 319 -12.14 -4.91 -17.18
N ILE A 320 -12.77 -6.09 -17.22
CA ILE A 320 -12.85 -6.89 -18.47
C ILE A 320 -13.58 -6.11 -19.56
N VAL A 321 -14.71 -5.50 -19.21
CA VAL A 321 -15.49 -4.68 -20.15
C VAL A 321 -14.67 -3.51 -20.69
N LEU A 322 -13.88 -2.84 -19.83
CA LEU A 322 -12.99 -1.75 -20.22
C LEU A 322 -12.09 -2.12 -21.42
N THR A 323 -11.59 -3.35 -21.47
CA THR A 323 -10.68 -3.81 -22.53
C THR A 323 -11.29 -3.66 -23.94
N PHE A 324 -12.60 -3.83 -24.05
CA PHE A 324 -13.32 -3.85 -25.33
C PHE A 324 -14.10 -2.57 -25.61
N LEU A 325 -14.17 -1.64 -24.66
CA LEU A 325 -14.88 -0.38 -24.84
C LEU A 325 -14.13 0.57 -25.77
N PRO A 326 -14.87 1.44 -26.50
CA PRO A 326 -14.26 2.58 -27.17
C PRO A 326 -13.64 3.53 -26.13
N ALA A 327 -12.59 4.27 -26.54
CA ALA A 327 -11.78 5.08 -25.64
C ALA A 327 -12.59 6.08 -24.77
N TYR A 328 -13.64 6.71 -25.35
CA TYR A 328 -14.48 7.68 -24.66
C TYR A 328 -15.36 7.07 -23.54
N LEU A 329 -15.58 5.76 -23.51
CA LEU A 329 -16.32 5.06 -22.45
C LEU A 329 -15.42 4.45 -21.36
N ILE A 330 -14.11 4.44 -21.54
CA ILE A 330 -13.16 3.93 -20.53
C ILE A 330 -13.37 4.60 -19.17
N PRO A 331 -13.53 5.92 -19.04
CA PRO A 331 -13.76 6.55 -17.75
C PRO A 331 -15.02 6.09 -17.03
N VAL A 332 -16.07 5.72 -17.77
CA VAL A 332 -17.30 5.16 -17.18
C VAL A 332 -17.01 3.81 -16.52
N SER A 333 -16.29 2.95 -17.22
CA SER A 333 -15.89 1.64 -16.67
C SER A 333 -14.97 1.79 -15.44
N ILE A 334 -14.03 2.74 -15.47
CA ILE A 334 -13.19 3.06 -14.32
C ILE A 334 -14.00 3.61 -13.14
N ALA A 335 -15.08 4.38 -13.40
CA ALA A 335 -15.95 4.85 -12.33
C ALA A 335 -16.68 3.70 -11.63
N VAL A 336 -17.18 2.71 -12.40
CA VAL A 336 -17.77 1.49 -11.85
C VAL A 336 -16.74 0.67 -11.07
N PHE A 337 -15.52 0.54 -11.60
CA PHE A 337 -14.40 -0.09 -10.91
C PHE A 337 -14.07 0.63 -9.60
N GLY A 338 -13.94 1.96 -9.61
CA GLY A 338 -13.64 2.77 -8.42
C GLY A 338 -14.68 2.58 -7.32
N PHE A 339 -15.96 2.58 -7.68
CA PHE A 339 -17.04 2.27 -6.74
C PHE A 339 -16.89 0.85 -6.16
N GLY A 340 -16.64 -0.15 -7.00
CA GLY A 340 -16.39 -1.53 -6.55
C GLY A 340 -15.16 -1.63 -5.66
N TYR A 341 -14.08 -0.94 -5.98
CA TYR A 341 -12.82 -0.98 -5.25
C TYR A 341 -12.92 -0.39 -3.83
N SER A 342 -13.90 0.50 -3.56
CA SER A 342 -14.18 0.99 -2.22
C SER A 342 -14.50 -0.14 -1.24
N GLY A 343 -15.31 -1.11 -1.67
CA GLY A 343 -15.63 -2.29 -0.86
C GLY A 343 -14.42 -3.21 -0.70
N VAL A 344 -13.63 -3.39 -1.75
CA VAL A 344 -12.41 -4.22 -1.66
C VAL A 344 -11.45 -3.68 -0.60
N GLN A 345 -11.20 -2.38 -0.58
CA GLN A 345 -10.32 -1.77 0.42
C GLN A 345 -10.81 -1.93 1.87
N VAL A 346 -12.09 -1.62 2.12
CA VAL A 346 -12.64 -1.63 3.47
C VAL A 346 -12.75 -3.06 4.01
N ILE A 347 -13.30 -3.98 3.21
CA ILE A 347 -13.62 -5.33 3.67
C ILE A 347 -12.34 -6.19 3.82
N ASN A 348 -11.29 -5.90 3.07
CA ASN A 348 -10.03 -6.62 3.17
C ASN A 348 -9.46 -6.62 4.60
N TYR A 349 -9.41 -5.45 5.24
CA TYR A 349 -8.96 -5.34 6.65
C TYR A 349 -9.90 -6.04 7.62
N LEU A 350 -11.21 -6.02 7.35
CA LEU A 350 -12.19 -6.69 8.18
C LEU A 350 -12.03 -8.23 8.14
N LEU A 351 -11.79 -8.79 6.94
CA LEU A 351 -11.55 -10.23 6.79
C LEU A 351 -10.24 -10.67 7.48
N LEU A 352 -9.19 -9.87 7.40
CA LEU A 352 -7.94 -10.15 8.13
C LEU A 352 -8.19 -10.17 9.65
N GLY A 353 -8.98 -9.21 10.17
CA GLY A 353 -9.37 -9.17 11.57
C GLY A 353 -10.11 -10.45 11.99
N GLN A 354 -11.05 -10.94 11.17
CA GLN A 354 -11.80 -12.18 11.45
C GLN A 354 -10.89 -13.42 11.48
N VAL A 355 -9.87 -13.47 10.64
CA VAL A 355 -8.87 -14.55 10.64
C VAL A 355 -8.04 -14.51 11.93
N ILE A 356 -7.66 -13.33 12.40
CA ILE A 356 -6.93 -13.15 13.67
C ILE A 356 -7.80 -13.56 14.84
N ASP A 357 -9.09 -13.22 14.84
CA ASP A 357 -10.04 -13.62 15.86
C ASP A 357 -10.23 -15.16 15.90
N GLU A 358 -10.34 -15.83 14.74
CA GLU A 358 -10.36 -17.28 14.66
C GLU A 358 -9.10 -17.93 15.24
N ASP A 359 -7.94 -17.35 14.96
CA ASP A 359 -6.68 -17.83 15.51
C ASP A 359 -6.62 -17.66 17.05
N GLU A 360 -7.08 -16.54 17.57
CA GLU A 360 -7.13 -16.30 19.01
C GLU A 360 -8.06 -17.30 19.72
N VAL A 361 -9.22 -17.63 19.12
CA VAL A 361 -10.12 -18.69 19.65
C VAL A 361 -9.41 -20.05 19.69
N ASN A 362 -8.63 -20.39 18.66
CA ASN A 362 -7.96 -21.68 18.55
C ASN A 362 -6.71 -21.81 19.43
N THR A 363 -6.02 -20.70 19.71
CA THR A 363 -4.70 -20.70 20.36
C THR A 363 -4.68 -20.05 21.75
N GLY A 364 -5.73 -19.29 22.09
CA GLY A 364 -5.80 -18.51 23.34
C GLY A 364 -4.95 -17.23 23.32
N VAL A 365 -4.15 -17.00 22.28
CA VAL A 365 -3.19 -15.88 22.18
C VAL A 365 -3.48 -15.03 20.95
N ARG A 366 -3.56 -13.71 21.11
CA ARG A 366 -3.75 -12.78 20.01
C ARG A 366 -2.43 -12.47 19.30
N ARG A 367 -2.33 -12.78 17.99
CA ARG A 367 -1.09 -12.71 17.21
C ARG A 367 -1.22 -11.81 15.98
N GLU A 368 -1.72 -10.59 16.16
CA GLU A 368 -1.95 -9.62 15.06
C GLU A 368 -0.70 -9.37 14.21
N GLY A 369 0.43 -9.07 14.86
CA GLY A 369 1.69 -8.77 14.17
C GLY A 369 2.16 -9.89 13.25
N SER A 370 1.96 -11.16 13.64
CA SER A 370 2.31 -12.32 12.81
C SER A 370 1.48 -12.40 11.53
N TYR A 371 0.17 -12.12 11.63
CA TYR A 371 -0.75 -12.16 10.48
C TYR A 371 -0.52 -10.98 9.53
N TYR A 372 -0.30 -9.78 10.05
CA TYR A 372 0.05 -8.62 9.23
C TYR A 372 1.40 -8.83 8.55
N GLY A 373 2.41 -9.33 9.26
CA GLY A 373 3.73 -9.62 8.70
C GLY A 373 3.69 -10.70 7.61
N ALA A 374 3.01 -11.81 7.85
CA ALA A 374 2.83 -12.86 6.85
C ALA A 374 2.02 -12.39 5.63
N ASN A 375 0.98 -11.57 5.85
CA ASN A 375 0.22 -10.96 4.76
C ASN A 375 1.11 -10.06 3.90
N ALA A 376 1.92 -9.19 4.50
CA ALA A 376 2.84 -8.33 3.78
C ALA A 376 3.88 -9.13 2.99
N LEU A 377 4.46 -10.18 3.60
CA LEU A 377 5.43 -11.06 2.95
C LEU A 377 4.86 -11.71 1.68
N ILE A 378 3.60 -12.15 1.71
CA ILE A 378 2.96 -12.81 0.58
C ILE A 378 2.47 -11.81 -0.47
N THR A 379 1.93 -10.66 -0.05
CA THR A 379 1.30 -9.71 -1.00
C THR A 379 2.28 -8.76 -1.67
N LYS A 380 3.40 -8.40 -1.05
CA LYS A 380 4.40 -7.50 -1.65
C LYS A 380 4.98 -7.98 -2.99
N PRO A 381 5.30 -9.26 -3.20
CA PRO A 381 5.75 -9.75 -4.52
C PRO A 381 4.75 -9.51 -5.65
N ALA A 382 3.47 -9.31 -5.35
CA ALA A 382 2.45 -9.00 -6.36
C ALA A 382 2.75 -7.69 -7.12
N GLN A 383 3.35 -6.72 -6.45
CA GLN A 383 3.73 -5.44 -7.07
C GLN A 383 4.84 -5.65 -8.12
N SER A 384 5.86 -6.42 -7.77
CA SER A 384 6.96 -6.77 -8.69
C SER A 384 6.46 -7.57 -9.90
N LEU A 385 5.56 -8.53 -9.63
CA LEU A 385 4.92 -9.34 -10.68
C LEU A 385 4.09 -8.45 -11.63
N ALA A 386 3.37 -7.47 -11.12
CA ALA A 386 2.59 -6.53 -11.91
C ALA A 386 3.46 -5.73 -12.88
N VAL A 387 4.58 -5.18 -12.40
CA VAL A 387 5.53 -4.43 -13.25
C VAL A 387 6.15 -5.34 -14.31
N ALA A 388 6.60 -6.54 -13.94
CA ALA A 388 7.20 -7.50 -14.86
C ALA A 388 6.21 -7.93 -15.96
N ILE A 389 4.95 -8.21 -15.61
CA ILE A 389 3.91 -8.57 -16.57
C ILE A 389 3.58 -7.40 -17.49
N THR A 390 3.46 -6.17 -16.96
CA THR A 390 3.22 -4.97 -17.79
C THR A 390 4.32 -4.80 -18.82
N ALA A 391 5.60 -4.80 -18.40
CA ALA A 391 6.74 -4.65 -19.29
C ALA A 391 6.78 -5.76 -20.36
N SER A 392 6.56 -7.02 -19.96
CA SER A 392 6.59 -8.16 -20.87
C SER A 392 5.42 -8.14 -21.87
N ALA A 393 4.21 -7.75 -21.44
CA ALA A 393 3.04 -7.65 -22.32
C ALA A 393 3.24 -6.57 -23.39
N LEU A 394 3.78 -5.40 -22.99
CA LEU A 394 4.09 -4.33 -23.94
C LEU A 394 5.16 -4.77 -24.95
N ALA A 395 6.25 -5.39 -24.50
CA ALA A 395 7.29 -5.88 -25.39
C ALA A 395 6.78 -6.95 -26.37
N ALA A 396 5.98 -7.91 -25.90
CA ALA A 396 5.41 -8.96 -26.72
C ALA A 396 4.40 -8.44 -27.78
N SER A 397 3.81 -7.26 -27.53
CA SER A 397 2.85 -6.61 -28.44
C SER A 397 3.50 -5.67 -29.47
N HIS A 398 4.81 -5.65 -29.57
CA HIS A 398 5.58 -4.75 -30.45
C HIS A 398 5.36 -3.26 -30.11
N PHE A 399 5.17 -2.95 -28.83
CA PHE A 399 5.11 -1.55 -28.35
C PHE A 399 6.40 -0.81 -28.74
N VAL A 400 6.24 0.33 -29.41
CA VAL A 400 7.35 1.14 -29.86
C VAL A 400 7.75 2.12 -28.75
N THR A 401 8.90 1.86 -28.15
CA THR A 401 9.51 2.73 -27.14
C THR A 401 10.09 4.01 -27.76
N ARG A 402 10.48 4.95 -26.92
CA ARG A 402 11.17 6.17 -27.36
C ARG A 402 12.39 5.83 -28.20
N ASP A 403 12.54 6.47 -29.38
CA ASP A 403 13.79 6.48 -30.09
C ASP A 403 14.76 7.47 -29.41
N SER A 404 15.78 6.95 -28.76
CA SER A 404 16.78 7.73 -28.06
C SER A 404 17.59 8.63 -28.99
N ASN A 405 17.76 8.25 -30.28
CA ASN A 405 18.49 9.04 -31.29
C ASN A 405 17.62 10.17 -31.84
N ALA A 406 16.33 9.93 -32.04
CA ALA A 406 15.41 10.96 -32.53
C ALA A 406 14.84 11.83 -31.41
N GLY A 407 14.99 11.43 -30.13
CA GLY A 407 14.43 12.13 -28.98
C GLY A 407 12.89 12.22 -28.99
N MET A 408 12.21 11.26 -29.64
CA MET A 408 10.79 11.31 -29.92
C MET A 408 10.05 10.14 -29.25
N ILE A 409 8.90 10.43 -28.66
CA ILE A 409 7.95 9.42 -28.18
C ILE A 409 6.88 9.24 -29.24
N PHE A 410 6.76 8.01 -29.76
CA PHE A 410 5.81 7.70 -30.83
C PHE A 410 4.38 7.65 -30.26
N LEU A 411 3.48 8.48 -30.82
CA LEU A 411 2.06 8.47 -30.46
C LEU A 411 1.32 7.31 -31.13
N ASP A 412 1.66 7.05 -32.40
CA ASP A 412 1.04 6.00 -33.19
C ASP A 412 1.68 4.66 -32.83
N GLN A 413 0.91 3.83 -32.16
CA GLN A 413 1.29 2.48 -31.73
C GLN A 413 0.58 1.43 -32.56
N PRO A 414 1.20 0.23 -32.80
CA PRO A 414 0.52 -0.88 -33.43
C PRO A 414 -0.79 -1.25 -32.69
N GLU A 415 -1.79 -1.73 -33.41
CA GLU A 415 -3.05 -2.19 -32.80
C GLU A 415 -2.86 -3.27 -31.74
N SER A 416 -1.85 -4.15 -31.93
CA SER A 416 -1.43 -5.14 -30.94
C SER A 416 -0.96 -4.51 -29.63
N ALA A 417 -0.22 -3.39 -29.69
CA ALA A 417 0.24 -2.66 -28.52
C ALA A 417 -0.89 -1.93 -27.82
N LEU A 418 -1.80 -1.30 -28.58
CA LEU A 418 -3.01 -0.68 -28.03
C LEU A 418 -3.92 -1.70 -27.33
N PHE A 419 -4.06 -2.89 -27.91
CA PHE A 419 -4.80 -3.99 -27.27
C PHE A 419 -4.07 -4.48 -26.01
N ALA A 420 -2.75 -4.63 -26.04
CA ALA A 420 -1.97 -5.04 -24.85
C ALA A 420 -2.11 -4.03 -23.71
N ILE A 421 -2.05 -2.72 -23.97
CA ILE A 421 -2.27 -1.65 -22.97
C ILE A 421 -3.67 -1.82 -22.34
N ARG A 422 -4.70 -2.04 -23.16
CA ARG A 422 -6.06 -2.27 -22.67
C ARG A 422 -6.17 -3.57 -21.88
N ALA A 423 -5.50 -4.64 -22.30
CA ALA A 423 -5.50 -5.93 -21.62
C ALA A 423 -4.78 -5.87 -20.26
N VAL A 424 -3.66 -5.13 -20.16
CA VAL A 424 -2.93 -4.88 -18.92
C VAL A 424 -3.77 -4.08 -17.92
N MET A 425 -4.52 -3.08 -18.40
CA MET A 425 -5.39 -2.28 -17.54
C MET A 425 -6.69 -2.98 -17.19
N GLY A 426 -7.20 -3.86 -18.05
CA GLY A 426 -8.55 -4.41 -17.97
C GLY A 426 -8.61 -5.92 -17.85
N LEU A 427 -8.26 -6.66 -18.93
CA LEU A 427 -8.48 -8.10 -19.01
C LEU A 427 -7.70 -8.89 -17.94
N ILE A 428 -6.40 -8.64 -17.83
CA ILE A 428 -5.52 -9.37 -16.87
C ILE A 428 -5.99 -9.15 -15.42
N PRO A 429 -6.11 -7.91 -14.93
CA PRO A 429 -6.54 -7.68 -13.56
C PRO A 429 -8.01 -8.06 -13.33
N GLY A 430 -8.87 -7.91 -14.35
CA GLY A 430 -10.27 -8.29 -14.26
C GLY A 430 -10.45 -9.80 -14.06
N VAL A 431 -9.78 -10.64 -14.87
CA VAL A 431 -9.76 -12.10 -14.69
C VAL A 431 -9.18 -12.48 -13.33
N THR A 432 -8.12 -11.83 -12.90
CA THR A 432 -7.50 -12.06 -11.58
C THR A 432 -8.51 -11.87 -10.45
N LEU A 433 -9.33 -10.79 -10.50
CA LEU A 433 -10.37 -10.56 -9.49
C LEU A 433 -11.50 -11.58 -9.53
N LEU A 434 -11.92 -12.04 -10.71
CA LEU A 434 -12.93 -13.11 -10.82
C LEU A 434 -12.40 -14.39 -10.20
N VAL A 435 -11.14 -14.76 -10.46
CA VAL A 435 -10.49 -15.91 -9.81
C VAL A 435 -10.41 -15.72 -8.29
N SER A 436 -10.08 -14.51 -7.80
CA SER A 436 -10.09 -14.17 -6.37
C SER A 436 -11.47 -14.40 -5.75
N ALA A 437 -12.53 -13.94 -6.41
CA ALA A 437 -13.91 -14.16 -5.95
C ALA A 437 -14.28 -15.66 -5.88
N LEU A 438 -13.81 -16.48 -6.83
CA LEU A 438 -14.01 -17.94 -6.83
C LEU A 438 -13.23 -18.61 -5.69
N ILE A 439 -11.98 -18.23 -5.43
CA ILE A 439 -11.17 -18.76 -4.33
C ILE A 439 -11.86 -18.49 -2.98
N LEU A 440 -12.47 -17.34 -2.82
CA LEU A 440 -13.21 -16.98 -1.61
C LEU A 440 -14.49 -17.81 -1.41
N LEU A 441 -14.97 -18.60 -2.39
CA LEU A 441 -16.03 -19.57 -2.16
C LEU A 441 -15.62 -20.65 -1.15
N ALA A 442 -14.34 -20.96 -1.06
CA ALA A 442 -13.78 -21.91 -0.10
C ALA A 442 -13.49 -21.29 1.28
N TYR A 443 -13.75 -20.00 1.49
CA TYR A 443 -13.45 -19.30 2.76
C TYR A 443 -14.32 -19.85 3.90
N PRO A 444 -13.71 -20.33 5.03
CA PRO A 444 -14.46 -21.09 6.04
C PRO A 444 -15.29 -20.21 6.98
N LEU A 445 -14.88 -18.93 7.21
CA LEU A 445 -15.54 -18.04 8.17
C LEU A 445 -16.81 -17.44 7.58
N ARG A 446 -17.87 -18.26 7.51
CA ARG A 446 -19.20 -17.90 7.00
C ARG A 446 -20.29 -18.38 7.93
N GLY A 447 -21.45 -17.74 7.89
CA GLY A 447 -22.68 -18.18 8.54
C GLY A 447 -22.46 -18.52 10.01
N LYS A 448 -22.80 -19.77 10.35
CA LYS A 448 -22.72 -20.28 11.72
C LYS A 448 -21.30 -20.21 12.30
N ARG A 449 -20.28 -20.60 11.54
CA ARG A 449 -18.88 -20.60 11.99
C ARG A 449 -18.40 -19.20 12.35
N LEU A 450 -18.70 -18.19 11.54
CA LEU A 450 -18.35 -16.80 11.83
C LEU A 450 -19.03 -16.31 13.11
N LYS A 451 -20.28 -16.69 13.32
CA LYS A 451 -21.02 -16.34 14.53
C LYS A 451 -20.40 -16.98 15.77
N GLU A 452 -20.09 -18.29 15.70
CA GLU A 452 -19.45 -19.01 16.80
C GLU A 452 -18.10 -18.36 17.20
N VAL A 453 -17.27 -18.00 16.22
CA VAL A 453 -15.99 -17.31 16.49
C VAL A 453 -16.23 -15.96 17.15
N LYS A 454 -17.19 -15.16 16.67
CA LYS A 454 -17.50 -13.85 17.26
C LYS A 454 -18.02 -13.95 18.70
N ASP A 455 -18.91 -14.90 18.96
CA ASP A 455 -19.48 -15.10 20.30
C ASP A 455 -18.39 -15.57 21.29
N GLU A 456 -17.49 -16.47 20.85
CA GLU A 456 -16.40 -16.99 21.68
C GLU A 456 -15.33 -15.90 21.96
N ILE A 457 -14.96 -15.09 20.98
CA ILE A 457 -14.04 -13.95 21.18
C ILE A 457 -14.59 -12.95 22.20
N LEU A 458 -15.87 -12.62 22.12
CA LEU A 458 -16.51 -11.73 23.09
C LEU A 458 -16.42 -12.30 24.51
N ARG A 459 -16.66 -13.61 24.68
CA ARG A 459 -16.53 -14.30 25.96
C ARG A 459 -15.10 -14.26 26.48
N MET A 460 -14.10 -14.61 25.63
CA MET A 460 -12.70 -14.61 26.00
C MET A 460 -12.20 -13.21 26.41
N HIS A 461 -12.63 -12.17 25.71
CA HIS A 461 -12.25 -10.81 26.04
C HIS A 461 -12.89 -10.34 27.36
N GLN A 462 -14.14 -10.73 27.65
CA GLN A 462 -14.78 -10.46 28.95
C GLN A 462 -14.06 -11.17 30.11
N GLU A 463 -13.66 -12.43 29.93
CA GLU A 463 -12.90 -13.18 30.94
C GLU A 463 -11.51 -12.58 31.18
N LYS A 464 -10.82 -12.13 30.10
CA LYS A 464 -9.53 -11.44 30.22
C LYS A 464 -9.65 -10.11 30.97
N HIS A 465 -10.72 -9.36 30.71
CA HIS A 465 -10.99 -8.09 31.41
C HIS A 465 -11.23 -8.31 32.91
N GLN A 466 -12.08 -9.28 33.29
CA GLN A 466 -12.31 -9.60 34.68
C GLN A 466 -11.06 -10.07 35.43
N LYS A 467 -10.16 -10.83 34.74
CA LYS A 467 -8.87 -11.22 35.33
C LYS A 467 -7.94 -10.04 35.58
N LEU A 468 -7.92 -9.07 34.65
CA LEU A 468 -7.12 -7.85 34.81
C LEU A 468 -7.62 -7.00 35.98
N GLU A 469 -8.94 -6.81 36.11
CA GLU A 469 -9.53 -6.09 37.23
C GLU A 469 -9.24 -6.75 38.58
N ALA A 470 -9.33 -8.08 38.65
CA ALA A 470 -8.99 -8.83 39.86
C ALA A 470 -7.50 -8.75 40.24
N MET A 471 -6.58 -8.70 39.25
CA MET A 471 -5.15 -8.49 39.51
C MET A 471 -4.86 -7.06 39.98
N GLU A 472 -5.52 -6.05 39.41
CA GLU A 472 -5.37 -4.66 39.83
C GLU A 472 -5.89 -4.43 41.26
N GLU A 473 -6.99 -5.08 41.66
CA GLU A 473 -7.48 -5.04 43.02
C GLU A 473 -6.51 -5.71 44.03
N GLN A 474 -5.85 -6.80 43.64
CA GLN A 474 -4.83 -7.47 44.46
C GLN A 474 -3.53 -6.65 44.64
N VAL A 475 -3.16 -5.83 43.64
CA VAL A 475 -1.98 -4.96 43.73
C VAL A 475 -2.26 -3.69 44.55
N ASN A 476 -3.53 -3.26 44.62
CA ASN A 476 -3.93 -2.05 45.35
C ASN A 476 -4.40 -2.34 46.79
N SER A 477 -4.54 -3.63 47.19
CA SER A 477 -4.79 -4.10 48.55
C SER A 477 -3.51 -4.45 49.30
#